data_55416ee33a0de2a9a22007a2222d5468
#
_entry.id   55416ee33a0de2a9a22007a2222d5468
#
_cell.length_a   1.000
_cell.length_b   1.000
_cell.length_c   1.000
_cell.angle_alpha   90.00
_cell.angle_beta   90.00
_cell.angle_gamma   90.00
#
_symmetry.space_group_name_H-M   'P 1'
#
loop_
_entity.id
_entity.type
_entity.pdbx_description
1 polymer ?
#
loop_
_entity_poly.entity_id
_entity_poly.type
_entity_poly.pdbx_seq_one_letter_code
_entity_poly.pdbx_strand_id
1 'polypeptide(L)'
;FPHDYVELFGIVGSERVNPEYTAFLAAGEGPMKLAWATDDSAAAVAALGALGLQPDAPRDLGRQLELPEGTVVPRFSIVALPDVATPALSSFLCQPLTPELMRRPEWLDHPNGATGLVGITIVVADTAPLYDAYEHLFGPAAIHTTDDILTVRIGRHRILFAAPEDFAAMHPEIDIEDRASVPFIALLTLSVSDPERTVDHLTNWQIAHDVLPDKRVIVPPEEANGAALEFVRAP
;
A
#
# COMPACT_ATOMS: atom_id res chain seq x y z
N PHE A 1 11.43 3.97 -2.89
CA PHE A 1 11.29 4.46 -4.27
C PHE A 1 11.29 5.98 -4.31
N PRO A 2 11.46 6.64 -5.48
CA PRO A 2 11.52 8.09 -5.55
C PRO A 2 10.27 8.81 -5.02
N HIS A 3 9.10 8.20 -5.13
CA HIS A 3 7.83 8.82 -4.77
C HIS A 3 6.99 8.02 -3.78
N ASP A 4 7.28 6.73 -3.64
CA ASP A 4 6.54 5.80 -2.77
C ASP A 4 7.50 5.10 -1.82
N TYR A 5 6.95 4.39 -0.86
CA TYR A 5 7.69 3.43 -0.05
C TYR A 5 6.75 2.37 0.51
N VAL A 6 7.32 1.22 0.84
CA VAL A 6 6.68 0.21 1.67
C VAL A 6 7.38 0.26 3.03
N GLU A 7 6.62 0.52 4.09
CA GLU A 7 7.15 0.52 5.45
C GLU A 7 6.96 -0.87 6.05
N LEU A 8 8.06 -1.51 6.43
CA LEU A 8 8.04 -2.75 7.20
C LEU A 8 7.97 -2.39 8.68
N PHE A 9 7.01 -2.94 9.39
CA PHE A 9 6.72 -2.63 10.76
C PHE A 9 6.70 -3.89 11.61
N GLY A 10 7.43 -3.88 12.72
CA GLY A 10 7.51 -5.00 13.66
C GLY A 10 7.35 -4.52 15.11
N ILE A 11 6.80 -5.39 15.97
CA ILE A 11 6.69 -5.12 17.39
C ILE A 11 7.98 -5.58 18.09
N VAL A 12 8.67 -4.64 18.74
CA VAL A 12 9.86 -4.91 19.55
C VAL A 12 9.54 -4.60 21.01
N GLY A 13 9.43 -5.61 21.85
CA GLY A 13 9.09 -5.49 23.27
C GLY A 13 7.58 -5.38 23.53
N SER A 14 7.19 -5.52 24.78
CA SER A 14 5.76 -5.60 25.16
C SER A 14 5.23 -4.36 25.87
N GLU A 15 6.08 -3.37 26.19
CA GLU A 15 5.71 -2.34 27.20
C GLU A 15 4.79 -1.23 26.71
N ARG A 16 4.65 -0.99 25.39
CA ARG A 16 3.80 0.08 24.80
C ARG A 16 3.34 -0.26 23.38
N VAL A 17 2.77 -1.43 23.20
CA VAL A 17 2.25 -1.82 21.87
C VAL A 17 0.84 -1.26 21.73
N ASN A 18 0.59 -0.61 20.57
CA ASN A 18 -0.77 -0.22 20.21
C ASN A 18 -1.63 -1.50 20.07
N PRO A 19 -2.78 -1.60 20.78
CA PRO A 19 -3.66 -2.76 20.69
C PRO A 19 -4.10 -3.10 19.25
N GLU A 20 -4.21 -2.11 18.38
CA GLU A 20 -4.56 -2.28 16.98
C GLU A 20 -3.53 -3.18 16.25
N TYR A 21 -2.24 -2.96 16.48
CA TYR A 21 -1.18 -3.79 15.86
C TYR A 21 -1.17 -5.21 16.40
N THR A 22 -1.41 -5.35 17.70
CA THR A 22 -1.50 -6.68 18.32
C THR A 22 -2.69 -7.47 17.79
N ALA A 23 -3.84 -6.82 17.64
CA ALA A 23 -5.05 -7.43 17.08
C ALA A 23 -4.85 -7.82 15.61
N PHE A 24 -4.21 -6.96 14.82
CA PHE A 24 -3.89 -7.24 13.43
C PHE A 24 -2.98 -8.47 13.30
N LEU A 25 -1.87 -8.50 14.03
CA LEU A 25 -0.92 -9.62 13.99
C LEU A 25 -1.51 -10.92 14.53
N ALA A 26 -2.48 -10.87 15.44
CA ALA A 26 -3.20 -12.05 15.90
C ALA A 26 -4.08 -12.69 14.82
N ALA A 27 -4.52 -11.90 13.83
CA ALA A 27 -5.27 -12.38 12.67
C ALA A 27 -4.36 -12.82 11.50
N GLY A 28 -3.07 -12.50 11.55
CA GLY A 28 -2.07 -12.81 10.54
C GLY A 28 -1.16 -11.63 10.19
N GLU A 29 -0.19 -11.87 9.34
CA GLU A 29 0.66 -10.83 8.76
C GLU A 29 0.03 -10.25 7.48
N GLY A 30 0.48 -9.08 7.05
CA GLY A 30 0.05 -8.46 5.80
C GLY A 30 0.14 -6.94 5.81
N PRO A 31 -0.21 -6.27 4.70
CA PRO A 31 -0.33 -4.83 4.65
C PRO A 31 -1.51 -4.36 5.50
N MET A 32 -1.23 -3.49 6.46
CA MET A 32 -2.22 -3.05 7.45
C MET A 32 -2.87 -1.72 7.08
N LYS A 33 -2.09 -0.78 6.57
CA LYS A 33 -2.53 0.60 6.34
C LYS A 33 -1.97 1.16 5.05
N LEU A 34 -2.72 2.10 4.46
CA LEU A 34 -2.27 2.91 3.33
C LEU A 34 -2.01 4.36 3.78
N ALA A 35 -0.84 4.89 3.43
CA ALA A 35 -0.53 6.30 3.56
C ALA A 35 -0.79 7.03 2.23
N TRP A 36 -1.66 8.03 2.24
CA TRP A 36 -1.88 8.93 1.11
C TRP A 36 -0.90 10.09 1.20
N ALA A 37 -0.16 10.34 0.14
CA ALA A 37 0.77 11.45 0.10
C ALA A 37 0.04 12.80 0.01
N THR A 38 0.52 13.78 0.74
CA THR A 38 0.13 15.19 0.59
C THR A 38 1.36 16.08 0.75
N ASP A 39 1.38 17.22 0.07
CA ASP A 39 2.42 18.23 0.22
C ASP A 39 2.07 19.25 1.32
N ASP A 40 0.78 19.31 1.73
CA ASP A 40 0.29 20.20 2.77
C ASP A 40 -0.86 19.53 3.54
N SER A 41 -0.56 19.05 4.74
CA SER A 41 -1.52 18.37 5.59
C SER A 41 -2.63 19.29 6.10
N ALA A 42 -2.34 20.58 6.32
CA ALA A 42 -3.35 21.55 6.78
C ALA A 42 -4.34 21.89 5.65
N ALA A 43 -3.83 22.09 4.43
CA ALA A 43 -4.68 22.30 3.25
C ALA A 43 -5.53 21.06 2.96
N ALA A 44 -4.97 19.86 3.11
CA ALA A 44 -5.71 18.60 2.92
C ALA A 44 -6.85 18.45 3.95
N VAL A 45 -6.62 18.78 5.22
CA VAL A 45 -7.67 18.80 6.25
C VAL A 45 -8.79 19.77 5.88
N ALA A 46 -8.44 20.99 5.42
CA ALA A 46 -9.43 21.96 4.99
C ALA A 46 -10.26 21.47 3.79
N ALA A 47 -9.60 20.81 2.82
CA ALA A 47 -10.28 20.26 1.65
C ALA A 47 -11.24 19.11 2.03
N LEU A 48 -10.81 18.20 2.91
CA LEU A 48 -11.66 17.13 3.43
C LEU A 48 -12.84 17.67 4.22
N GLY A 49 -12.62 18.72 5.05
CA GLY A 49 -13.68 19.41 5.76
C GLY A 49 -14.71 20.05 4.83
N ALA A 50 -14.29 20.60 3.68
CA ALA A 50 -15.19 21.13 2.64
C ALA A 50 -16.04 20.04 1.99
N LEU A 51 -15.57 18.80 1.96
CA LEU A 51 -16.35 17.62 1.57
C LEU A 51 -17.26 17.09 2.68
N GLY A 52 -17.30 17.73 3.86
CA GLY A 52 -18.10 17.27 5.01
C GLY A 52 -17.46 16.12 5.81
N LEU A 53 -16.25 15.72 5.45
CA LEU A 53 -15.47 14.75 6.22
C LEU A 53 -14.88 15.43 7.47
N GLN A 54 -14.61 14.63 8.50
CA GLN A 54 -14.06 15.13 9.77
C GLN A 54 -12.72 14.43 10.07
N PRO A 55 -11.64 14.76 9.33
CA PRO A 55 -10.32 14.23 9.64
C PRO A 55 -9.81 14.80 10.95
N ASP A 56 -8.87 14.10 11.57
CA ASP A 56 -8.15 14.65 12.73
C ASP A 56 -7.31 15.88 12.34
N ALA A 57 -6.90 16.65 13.35
CA ALA A 57 -5.89 17.69 13.15
C ALA A 57 -4.54 17.07 12.76
N PRO A 58 -3.72 17.76 11.95
CA PRO A 58 -2.37 17.30 11.62
C PRO A 58 -1.54 17.11 12.89
N ARG A 59 -0.80 16.01 12.95
CA ARG A 59 0.07 15.66 14.06
C ARG A 59 1.48 15.38 13.56
N ASP A 60 2.46 16.08 14.13
CA ASP A 60 3.87 15.85 13.84
C ASP A 60 4.32 14.51 14.44
N LEU A 61 5.08 13.77 13.64
CA LEU A 61 5.71 12.51 14.00
C LEU A 61 7.19 12.57 13.58
N GLY A 62 8.09 12.18 14.46
CA GLY A 62 9.51 11.97 14.17
C GLY A 62 9.91 10.56 14.52
N ARG A 63 10.78 9.97 13.72
CA ARG A 63 11.39 8.67 14.01
C ARG A 63 12.88 8.75 13.97
N GLN A 64 13.56 8.16 14.95
CA GLN A 64 15.00 8.03 14.91
C GLN A 64 15.39 7.02 13.83
N LEU A 65 16.34 7.41 12.99
CA LEU A 65 16.96 6.57 11.97
C LEU A 65 18.46 6.58 12.20
N GLU A 66 18.99 5.42 12.53
CA GLU A 66 20.43 5.22 12.72
C GLU A 66 21.09 4.98 11.37
N LEU A 67 22.08 5.80 11.06
CA LEU A 67 22.87 5.73 9.84
C LEU A 67 24.34 5.54 10.22
N PRO A 68 25.20 5.03 9.32
CA PRO A 68 26.64 4.92 9.58
C PRO A 68 27.31 6.24 10.00
N GLU A 69 26.82 7.36 9.49
CA GLU A 69 27.30 8.71 9.77
C GLU A 69 26.68 9.35 11.02
N GLY A 70 25.71 8.70 11.67
CA GLY A 70 25.04 9.19 12.89
C GLY A 70 23.51 9.08 12.81
N THR A 71 22.85 9.44 13.89
CA THR A 71 21.38 9.38 14.00
C THR A 71 20.74 10.63 13.40
N VAL A 72 19.75 10.45 12.53
CA VAL A 72 18.88 11.51 12.00
C VAL A 72 17.43 11.29 12.46
N VAL A 73 16.58 12.30 12.33
CA VAL A 73 15.18 12.21 12.73
C VAL A 73 14.30 12.66 11.56
N PRO A 74 13.95 11.76 10.62
CA PRO A 74 12.90 12.04 9.65
C PRO A 74 11.61 12.49 10.33
N ARG A 75 11.00 13.53 9.78
CA ARG A 75 9.77 14.13 10.32
C ARG A 75 8.64 14.09 9.28
N PHE A 76 7.44 13.90 9.80
CA PHE A 76 6.20 13.78 9.03
C PHE A 76 5.10 14.57 9.73
N SER A 77 4.15 15.09 8.96
CA SER A 77 2.84 15.51 9.47
C SER A 77 1.81 14.50 9.00
N ILE A 78 1.12 13.86 9.92
CA ILE A 78 0.13 12.82 9.64
C ILE A 78 -1.26 13.26 10.06
N VAL A 79 -2.28 12.84 9.31
CA VAL A 79 -3.69 13.10 9.55
C VAL A 79 -4.45 11.78 9.49
N ALA A 80 -5.04 11.35 10.59
CA ALA A 80 -5.93 10.19 10.57
C ALA A 80 -7.18 10.51 9.76
N LEU A 81 -7.60 9.59 8.90
CA LEU A 81 -8.83 9.69 8.15
C LEU A 81 -9.95 8.93 8.88
N PRO A 82 -11.18 9.44 8.87
CA PRO A 82 -12.31 8.67 9.36
C PRO A 82 -12.59 7.49 8.42
N ASP A 83 -13.03 6.36 8.97
CA ASP A 83 -13.30 5.13 8.20
C ASP A 83 -14.29 5.35 7.05
N VAL A 84 -15.21 6.31 7.19
CA VAL A 84 -16.18 6.67 6.15
C VAL A 84 -15.54 7.33 4.93
N ALA A 85 -14.32 7.86 5.03
CA ALA A 85 -13.61 8.48 3.92
C ALA A 85 -13.00 7.43 2.98
N THR A 86 -12.49 6.34 3.56
CA THR A 86 -11.87 5.25 2.80
C THR A 86 -12.35 3.90 3.35
N PRO A 87 -13.63 3.55 3.16
CA PRO A 87 -14.19 2.30 3.67
C PRO A 87 -13.42 1.09 3.10
N ALA A 88 -13.35 0.03 3.89
CA ALA A 88 -12.57 -1.19 3.62
C ALA A 88 -11.03 -1.01 3.61
N LEU A 89 -10.52 0.20 3.89
CA LEU A 89 -9.09 0.48 3.90
C LEU A 89 -8.71 1.38 5.07
N SER A 90 -7.98 0.86 6.05
CA SER A 90 -7.39 1.70 7.08
C SER A 90 -6.33 2.62 6.46
N SER A 91 -6.51 3.93 6.56
CA SER A 91 -5.63 4.88 5.88
C SER A 91 -5.44 6.20 6.63
N PHE A 92 -4.41 6.95 6.22
CA PHE A 92 -4.09 8.26 6.77
C PHE A 92 -3.38 9.11 5.72
N LEU A 93 -3.40 10.43 5.88
CA LEU A 93 -2.55 11.32 5.08
C LEU A 93 -1.17 11.42 5.71
N CYS A 94 -0.14 11.49 4.86
CA CYS A 94 1.24 11.65 5.27
C CYS A 94 1.92 12.73 4.43
N GLN A 95 2.36 13.80 5.10
CA GLN A 95 3.24 14.81 4.54
C GLN A 95 4.65 14.59 5.04
N PRO A 96 5.63 14.22 4.21
CA PRO A 96 7.02 14.18 4.61
C PRO A 96 7.54 15.61 4.79
N LEU A 97 8.05 15.94 6.00
CA LEU A 97 8.63 17.26 6.32
C LEU A 97 10.13 17.31 6.05
N THR A 98 10.78 16.16 5.97
CA THR A 98 12.22 16.00 5.70
C THR A 98 12.44 14.87 4.70
N PRO A 99 11.91 14.98 3.46
CA PRO A 99 11.93 13.87 2.48
C PRO A 99 13.36 13.47 2.08
N GLU A 100 14.30 14.39 2.11
CA GLU A 100 15.72 14.16 1.81
C GLU A 100 16.39 13.15 2.76
N LEU A 101 15.88 13.01 3.99
CA LEU A 101 16.38 12.03 4.95
C LEU A 101 15.89 10.60 4.65
N MET A 102 14.79 10.47 3.89
CA MET A 102 14.15 9.19 3.57
C MET A 102 14.37 8.74 2.13
N ARG A 103 14.69 9.67 1.23
CA ARG A 103 14.85 9.42 -0.22
C ARG A 103 16.27 9.64 -0.65
N ARG A 104 17.18 8.97 0.03
CA ARG A 104 18.62 9.04 -0.26
C ARG A 104 18.91 8.29 -1.56
N PRO A 105 19.71 8.86 -2.47
CA PRO A 105 19.97 8.26 -3.78
C PRO A 105 20.43 6.81 -3.71
N GLU A 106 21.26 6.46 -2.72
CA GLU A 106 21.81 5.13 -2.51
C GLU A 106 20.75 4.07 -2.11
N TRP A 107 19.54 4.51 -1.72
CA TRP A 107 18.42 3.62 -1.35
C TRP A 107 17.39 3.47 -2.46
N LEU A 108 17.54 4.19 -3.58
CA LEU A 108 16.55 4.19 -4.65
C LEU A 108 16.83 3.16 -5.75
N ASP A 109 18.04 2.59 -5.80
CA ASP A 109 18.37 1.47 -6.69
C ASP A 109 18.16 0.14 -5.97
N HIS A 110 17.01 -0.46 -6.21
CA HIS A 110 16.66 -1.75 -5.61
C HIS A 110 17.30 -2.91 -6.40
N PRO A 111 17.92 -3.89 -5.71
CA PRO A 111 18.57 -5.01 -6.37
C PRO A 111 17.65 -5.80 -7.31
N ASN A 112 16.38 -5.91 -6.98
CA ASN A 112 15.34 -6.56 -7.79
C ASN A 112 14.79 -5.69 -8.94
N GLY A 113 15.34 -4.50 -9.15
CA GLY A 113 14.91 -3.59 -10.22
C GLY A 113 13.60 -2.85 -9.98
N ALA A 114 13.03 -2.92 -8.77
CA ALA A 114 11.78 -2.22 -8.44
C ALA A 114 11.98 -0.70 -8.46
N THR A 115 11.03 0.02 -9.07
CA THR A 115 11.09 1.47 -9.28
C THR A 115 9.96 2.24 -8.61
N GLY A 116 8.90 1.57 -8.18
CA GLY A 116 7.78 2.20 -7.49
C GLY A 116 6.62 1.25 -7.22
N LEU A 117 5.75 1.67 -6.33
CA LEU A 117 4.43 1.05 -6.15
C LEU A 117 3.47 1.66 -7.17
N VAL A 118 2.75 0.85 -7.93
CA VAL A 118 1.81 1.33 -8.96
C VAL A 118 0.38 0.88 -8.72
N GLY A 119 0.16 -0.10 -7.85
CA GLY A 119 -1.18 -0.57 -7.52
C GLY A 119 -1.25 -1.34 -6.22
N ILE A 120 -2.45 -1.41 -5.67
CA ILE A 120 -2.84 -2.34 -4.61
C ILE A 120 -4.18 -2.94 -4.96
N THR A 121 -4.38 -4.21 -4.62
CA THR A 121 -5.70 -4.86 -4.75
C THR A 121 -6.19 -5.27 -3.36
N ILE A 122 -7.42 -4.89 -3.06
CA ILE A 122 -8.09 -5.12 -1.78
C ILE A 122 -9.24 -6.08 -2.04
N VAL A 123 -9.26 -7.18 -1.34
CA VAL A 123 -10.39 -8.13 -1.37
C VAL A 123 -11.41 -7.67 -0.35
N VAL A 124 -12.66 -7.54 -0.81
CA VAL A 124 -13.82 -7.05 -0.05
C VAL A 124 -15.01 -7.99 -0.25
N ALA A 125 -15.98 -7.94 0.64
CA ALA A 125 -17.18 -8.75 0.49
C ALA A 125 -18.10 -8.26 -0.66
N ASP A 126 -18.13 -6.93 -0.87
CA ASP A 126 -18.96 -6.27 -1.89
C ASP A 126 -18.33 -4.91 -2.22
N THR A 127 -18.23 -4.59 -3.50
CA THR A 127 -17.64 -3.32 -3.96
C THR A 127 -18.66 -2.20 -4.07
N ALA A 128 -19.94 -2.51 -4.28
CA ALA A 128 -20.98 -1.52 -4.49
C ALA A 128 -21.11 -0.47 -3.38
N PRO A 129 -21.01 -0.82 -2.07
CA PRO A 129 -21.08 0.17 -0.99
C PRO A 129 -19.88 1.14 -0.95
N LEU A 130 -18.81 0.85 -1.67
CA LEU A 130 -17.58 1.66 -1.63
C LEU A 130 -17.62 2.82 -2.64
N TYR A 131 -18.39 2.67 -3.72
CA TYR A 131 -18.42 3.59 -4.86
C TYR A 131 -18.60 5.05 -4.43
N ASP A 132 -19.68 5.34 -3.73
CA ASP A 132 -20.05 6.72 -3.37
C ASP A 132 -18.99 7.41 -2.50
N ALA A 133 -18.36 6.66 -1.56
CA ALA A 133 -17.33 7.20 -0.69
C ALA A 133 -16.07 7.59 -1.47
N TYR A 134 -15.61 6.71 -2.35
CA TYR A 134 -14.43 6.97 -3.17
C TYR A 134 -14.68 8.01 -4.25
N GLU A 135 -15.88 8.01 -4.88
CA GLU A 135 -16.28 9.08 -5.81
C GLU A 135 -16.36 10.44 -5.10
N HIS A 136 -16.91 10.48 -3.89
CA HIS A 136 -16.98 11.71 -3.09
C HIS A 136 -15.59 12.25 -2.73
N LEU A 137 -14.64 11.35 -2.41
CA LEU A 137 -13.28 11.74 -2.02
C LEU A 137 -12.41 12.17 -3.19
N PHE A 138 -12.44 11.44 -4.33
CA PHE A 138 -11.52 11.63 -5.44
C PHE A 138 -12.17 12.19 -6.71
N GLY A 139 -13.48 12.31 -6.71
CA GLY A 139 -14.27 12.76 -7.87
C GLY A 139 -14.55 11.66 -8.90
N PRO A 140 -15.57 11.84 -9.75
CA PRO A 140 -16.04 10.80 -10.67
C PRO A 140 -15.02 10.40 -11.73
N ALA A 141 -14.07 11.29 -12.09
CA ALA A 141 -13.04 10.97 -13.07
C ALA A 141 -11.99 9.96 -12.55
N ALA A 142 -11.88 9.80 -11.25
CA ALA A 142 -10.97 8.84 -10.62
C ALA A 142 -11.58 7.44 -10.51
N ILE A 143 -12.89 7.29 -10.65
CA ILE A 143 -13.61 6.07 -10.36
C ILE A 143 -13.99 5.34 -11.65
N HIS A 144 -13.68 4.06 -11.70
CA HIS A 144 -14.05 3.18 -12.81
C HIS A 144 -14.59 1.87 -12.25
N THR A 145 -15.67 1.36 -12.83
CA THR A 145 -16.22 0.05 -12.51
C THR A 145 -16.24 -0.83 -13.75
N THR A 146 -15.84 -2.07 -13.61
CA THR A 146 -15.91 -3.08 -14.67
C THR A 146 -16.17 -4.43 -14.01
N ASP A 147 -17.26 -5.08 -14.38
CA ASP A 147 -17.61 -6.43 -13.88
C ASP A 147 -17.55 -6.53 -12.34
N ASP A 148 -18.18 -5.59 -11.65
CA ASP A 148 -18.22 -5.47 -10.18
C ASP A 148 -16.86 -5.17 -9.50
N ILE A 149 -15.79 -4.93 -10.27
CA ILE A 149 -14.53 -4.46 -9.77
C ILE A 149 -14.53 -2.94 -9.72
N LEU A 150 -14.26 -2.37 -8.55
CA LEU A 150 -14.09 -0.93 -8.39
C LEU A 150 -12.60 -0.56 -8.50
N THR A 151 -12.28 0.31 -9.43
CA THR A 151 -10.92 0.85 -9.60
C THR A 151 -10.90 2.34 -9.27
N VAL A 152 -10.04 2.74 -8.34
CA VAL A 152 -9.75 4.14 -8.01
C VAL A 152 -8.38 4.50 -8.58
N ARG A 153 -8.32 5.53 -9.45
CA ARG A 153 -7.08 6.00 -10.09
C ARG A 153 -6.64 7.33 -9.50
N ILE A 154 -5.44 7.36 -8.96
CA ILE A 154 -4.86 8.56 -8.35
C ILE A 154 -3.44 8.75 -8.91
N GLY A 155 -3.31 9.71 -9.81
CA GLY A 155 -2.07 9.89 -10.55
C GLY A 155 -1.68 8.61 -11.32
N ARG A 156 -0.53 8.04 -10.99
CA ARG A 156 -0.04 6.78 -11.58
C ARG A 156 -0.53 5.53 -10.85
N HIS A 157 -1.14 5.67 -9.68
CA HIS A 157 -1.52 4.57 -8.83
C HIS A 157 -2.94 4.09 -9.13
N ARG A 158 -3.17 2.80 -8.93
CA ARG A 158 -4.47 2.16 -9.02
C ARG A 158 -4.76 1.40 -7.73
N ILE A 159 -5.95 1.60 -7.20
CA ILE A 159 -6.46 0.82 -6.09
C ILE A 159 -7.66 0.05 -6.65
N LEU A 160 -7.60 -1.26 -6.56
CA LEU A 160 -8.65 -2.15 -7.00
C LEU A 160 -9.35 -2.73 -5.77
N PHE A 161 -10.66 -2.78 -5.82
CA PHE A 161 -11.48 -3.53 -4.89
C PHE A 161 -12.22 -4.60 -5.67
N ALA A 162 -12.15 -5.84 -5.21
CA ALA A 162 -12.78 -7.00 -5.85
C ALA A 162 -13.33 -7.94 -4.80
N ALA A 163 -14.41 -8.66 -5.14
CA ALA A 163 -14.87 -9.79 -4.35
C ALA A 163 -13.88 -10.96 -4.46
N PRO A 164 -13.88 -11.94 -3.54
CA PRO A 164 -12.94 -13.06 -3.58
C PRO A 164 -12.95 -13.82 -4.91
N GLU A 165 -14.14 -14.07 -5.49
CA GLU A 165 -14.30 -14.74 -6.77
C GLU A 165 -13.74 -13.95 -7.94
N ASP A 166 -13.88 -12.62 -7.94
CA ASP A 166 -13.35 -11.75 -8.99
C ASP A 166 -11.83 -11.64 -8.86
N PHE A 167 -11.31 -11.57 -7.63
CA PHE A 167 -9.87 -11.61 -7.38
C PHE A 167 -9.25 -12.92 -7.88
N ALA A 168 -9.86 -14.07 -7.55
CA ALA A 168 -9.38 -15.37 -8.02
C ALA A 168 -9.47 -15.53 -9.55
N ALA A 169 -10.47 -14.90 -10.20
CA ALA A 169 -10.57 -14.88 -11.65
C ALA A 169 -9.47 -14.02 -12.31
N MET A 170 -9.09 -12.89 -11.68
CA MET A 170 -8.01 -12.02 -12.17
C MET A 170 -6.61 -12.60 -11.90
N HIS A 171 -6.46 -13.30 -10.79
CA HIS A 171 -5.18 -13.81 -10.28
C HIS A 171 -5.30 -15.28 -9.86
N PRO A 172 -5.56 -16.20 -10.81
CA PRO A 172 -5.70 -17.63 -10.51
C PRO A 172 -4.42 -18.27 -9.95
N GLU A 173 -3.30 -17.59 -10.08
CA GLU A 173 -1.99 -17.97 -9.54
C GLU A 173 -1.79 -17.58 -8.05
N ILE A 174 -2.71 -16.80 -7.47
CA ILE A 174 -2.59 -16.32 -6.09
C ILE A 174 -3.68 -16.98 -5.23
N ASP A 175 -3.27 -17.80 -4.28
CA ASP A 175 -4.17 -18.39 -3.31
C ASP A 175 -4.44 -17.43 -2.15
N ILE A 176 -5.73 -17.23 -1.84
CA ILE A 176 -6.21 -16.39 -0.73
C ILE A 176 -7.18 -17.15 0.19
N GLU A 177 -7.36 -18.47 0.01
CA GLU A 177 -8.37 -19.28 0.74
C GLU A 177 -8.13 -19.30 2.25
N ASP A 178 -6.88 -19.23 2.68
CA ASP A 178 -6.51 -19.26 4.09
C ASP A 178 -6.72 -17.92 4.82
N ARG A 179 -7.18 -16.87 4.11
CA ARG A 179 -7.46 -15.57 4.73
C ARG A 179 -8.78 -15.57 5.49
N ALA A 180 -8.70 -15.31 6.78
CA ALA A 180 -9.80 -15.50 7.73
C ALA A 180 -10.99 -14.54 7.53
N SER A 181 -10.79 -13.36 6.96
CA SER A 181 -11.86 -12.36 6.80
C SER A 181 -11.49 -11.24 5.82
N VAL A 182 -12.51 -10.72 5.13
CA VAL A 182 -12.42 -9.47 4.36
C VAL A 182 -12.83 -8.27 5.23
N PRO A 183 -12.33 -7.03 4.97
CA PRO A 183 -11.43 -6.68 3.89
C PRO A 183 -9.95 -6.93 4.24
N PHE A 184 -9.12 -7.16 3.20
CA PHE A 184 -7.66 -7.18 3.35
C PHE A 184 -6.96 -6.81 2.03
N ILE A 185 -5.75 -6.28 2.12
CA ILE A 185 -4.91 -6.02 0.95
C ILE A 185 -4.27 -7.34 0.53
N ALA A 186 -4.64 -7.84 -0.65
CA ALA A 186 -4.21 -9.13 -1.16
C ALA A 186 -2.96 -9.04 -2.05
N LEU A 187 -2.78 -7.90 -2.76
CA LEU A 187 -1.74 -7.76 -3.77
C LEU A 187 -1.15 -6.34 -3.76
N LEU A 188 0.18 -6.27 -3.83
CA LEU A 188 0.92 -5.04 -4.12
C LEU A 188 1.54 -5.15 -5.52
N THR A 189 1.21 -4.23 -6.42
CA THR A 189 1.78 -4.18 -7.77
C THR A 189 2.93 -3.18 -7.81
N LEU A 190 4.12 -3.67 -8.11
CA LEU A 190 5.37 -2.92 -8.18
C LEU A 190 5.80 -2.77 -9.64
N SER A 191 6.19 -1.56 -10.04
CA SER A 191 6.85 -1.36 -11.33
C SER A 191 8.32 -1.76 -11.24
N VAL A 192 8.84 -2.36 -12.31
CA VAL A 192 10.27 -2.72 -12.44
C VAL A 192 10.83 -2.18 -13.75
N SER A 193 12.11 -1.83 -13.75
CA SER A 193 12.81 -1.41 -14.96
C SER A 193 13.03 -2.58 -15.92
N ASP A 194 13.29 -3.77 -15.38
CA ASP A 194 13.57 -5.00 -16.11
C ASP A 194 13.06 -6.23 -15.35
N PRO A 195 12.00 -6.91 -15.82
CA PRO A 195 11.49 -8.12 -15.19
C PRO A 195 12.51 -9.27 -15.12
N GLU A 196 13.46 -9.37 -16.06
CA GLU A 196 14.48 -10.43 -16.04
C GLU A 196 15.43 -10.24 -14.84
N ARG A 197 15.82 -8.98 -14.54
CA ARG A 197 16.58 -8.64 -13.31
C ARG A 197 15.81 -9.04 -12.05
N THR A 198 14.49 -8.89 -12.05
CA THR A 198 13.63 -9.30 -10.92
C THR A 198 13.66 -10.81 -10.73
N VAL A 199 13.48 -11.57 -11.82
CA VAL A 199 13.53 -13.04 -11.81
C VAL A 199 14.88 -13.54 -11.32
N ASP A 200 15.99 -12.99 -11.86
CA ASP A 200 17.34 -13.35 -11.44
C ASP A 200 17.56 -13.10 -9.94
N HIS A 201 17.09 -11.95 -9.45
CA HIS A 201 17.19 -11.61 -8.03
C HIS A 201 16.43 -12.60 -7.16
N LEU A 202 15.16 -12.87 -7.46
CA LEU A 202 14.31 -13.79 -6.69
C LEU A 202 14.89 -15.21 -6.72
N THR A 203 15.34 -15.68 -7.88
CA THR A 203 15.98 -16.99 -8.05
C THR A 203 17.25 -17.11 -7.20
N ASN A 204 18.12 -16.10 -7.24
CA ASN A 204 19.38 -16.11 -6.49
C ASN A 204 19.16 -16.13 -4.97
N TRP A 205 18.04 -15.55 -4.50
CA TRP A 205 17.66 -15.56 -3.09
C TRP A 205 16.70 -16.71 -2.72
N GLN A 206 16.43 -17.61 -3.68
CA GLN A 206 15.55 -18.77 -3.49
C GLN A 206 14.13 -18.40 -3.01
N ILE A 207 13.64 -17.23 -3.44
CA ILE A 207 12.27 -16.78 -3.19
C ILE A 207 11.37 -17.44 -4.24
N ALA A 208 10.33 -18.14 -3.80
CA ALA A 208 9.35 -18.74 -4.70
C ALA A 208 8.64 -17.66 -5.52
N HIS A 209 8.50 -17.88 -6.82
CA HIS A 209 7.86 -16.95 -7.74
C HIS A 209 7.40 -17.62 -9.01
N ASP A 210 6.38 -17.08 -9.64
CA ASP A 210 5.87 -17.48 -10.94
C ASP A 210 6.15 -16.38 -11.98
N VAL A 211 6.47 -16.80 -13.21
CA VAL A 211 6.61 -15.89 -14.35
C VAL A 211 5.45 -16.17 -15.31
N LEU A 212 4.56 -15.19 -15.45
CA LEU A 212 3.38 -15.32 -16.29
C LEU A 212 3.71 -15.13 -17.77
N PRO A 213 2.82 -15.59 -18.70
CA PRO A 213 3.03 -15.45 -20.15
C PRO A 213 3.22 -14.00 -20.63
N ASP A 214 2.63 -13.03 -19.94
CA ASP A 214 2.76 -11.59 -20.20
C ASP A 214 3.98 -10.95 -19.50
N LYS A 215 4.86 -11.78 -18.90
CA LYS A 215 6.08 -11.41 -18.19
C LYS A 215 5.89 -10.68 -16.86
N ARG A 216 4.68 -10.69 -16.30
CA ARG A 216 4.51 -10.35 -14.90
C ARG A 216 5.18 -11.42 -14.03
N VAL A 217 5.74 -10.99 -12.91
CA VAL A 217 6.37 -11.90 -11.95
C VAL A 217 5.57 -11.83 -10.66
N ILE A 218 5.13 -12.96 -10.15
CA ILE A 218 4.31 -13.06 -8.94
C ILE A 218 5.12 -13.73 -7.85
N VAL A 219 5.20 -13.10 -6.69
CA VAL A 219 5.68 -13.71 -5.44
C VAL A 219 4.44 -13.98 -4.58
N PRO A 220 4.24 -15.24 -4.17
CA PRO A 220 3.04 -15.62 -3.42
C PRO A 220 3.02 -15.03 -2.01
N PRO A 221 1.84 -14.97 -1.35
CA PRO A 221 1.69 -14.33 -0.04
C PRO A 221 2.59 -14.91 1.06
N GLU A 222 2.91 -16.19 1.01
CA GLU A 222 3.75 -16.90 2.00
C GLU A 222 5.19 -16.38 2.01
N GLU A 223 5.68 -15.94 0.86
CA GLU A 223 7.02 -15.37 0.70
C GLU A 223 7.05 -13.85 0.95
N ALA A 224 5.89 -13.21 1.08
CA ALA A 224 5.75 -11.77 1.14
C ALA A 224 4.91 -11.27 2.33
N ASN A 225 5.01 -11.96 3.47
CA ASN A 225 4.33 -11.59 4.72
C ASN A 225 2.81 -11.37 4.55
N GLY A 226 2.16 -12.24 3.79
CA GLY A 226 0.70 -12.33 3.74
C GLY A 226 0.00 -11.47 2.68
N ALA A 227 0.72 -10.80 1.78
CA ALA A 227 0.16 -10.24 0.55
C ALA A 227 1.05 -10.59 -0.63
N ALA A 228 0.48 -10.98 -1.75
CA ALA A 228 1.27 -11.24 -2.96
C ALA A 228 1.97 -9.99 -3.46
N LEU A 229 3.11 -10.17 -4.13
CA LEU A 229 3.78 -9.10 -4.87
C LEU A 229 3.71 -9.40 -6.36
N GLU A 230 3.22 -8.46 -7.13
CA GLU A 230 3.24 -8.49 -8.58
C GLU A 230 4.27 -7.49 -9.10
N PHE A 231 5.18 -7.95 -9.94
CA PHE A 231 6.14 -7.07 -10.60
C PHE A 231 5.76 -6.92 -12.07
N VAL A 232 5.57 -5.68 -12.49
CA VAL A 232 5.18 -5.31 -13.86
C VAL A 232 6.24 -4.40 -14.47
N ARG A 233 6.47 -4.53 -15.78
CA ARG A 233 7.37 -3.59 -16.48
C ARG A 233 6.79 -2.17 -16.37
N ALA A 234 7.64 -1.22 -15.98
CA ALA A 234 7.30 0.20 -16.05
C ALA A 234 6.88 0.60 -17.47
N PRO A 235 5.84 1.43 -17.65
CA PRO A 235 5.37 1.89 -18.97
C PRO A 235 6.41 2.73 -19.69
#